data_6f09a76bdad9e19f64ba3670fad52662
#
_entry.id   6f09a76bdad9e19f64ba3670fad52662
#
_cell.length_a   1.000
_cell.length_b   1.000
_cell.length_c   1.000
_cell.angle_alpha   90.00
_cell.angle_beta   90.00
_cell.angle_gamma   90.00
#
_symmetry.space_group_name_H-M   'P 1'
#
loop_
_entity.id
_entity.type
_entity.pdbx_description
1 polymer ?
#
loop_
_entity_poly.entity_id
_entity_poly.type
_entity_poly.pdbx_seq_one_letter_code
_entity_poly.pdbx_strand_id
1 'polypeptide(L)'
;VLALTMLLGACSSVGLAYRQADTLAWWWLDRRLDFDDAQAPRVRQALTQWLDWHRRHPLALAEDVALIEEIAREAGADTRPERLCRWWQQLRERQQLHLQTLAGGAMADVLAGLSEAQLRHLQQALDEDNRDWRERFVRGDADQRQRASRERLIDRAETFYGRLDAAQRR
;
A
#
# COMPACT_ATOMS: atom_id res chain seq x y z
N VAL A 1 15.86 16.42 25.18
CA VAL A 1 16.09 17.06 23.87
C VAL A 1 16.21 16.00 22.77
N LEU A 2 16.95 14.88 22.98
CA LEU A 2 17.10 13.81 21.97
C LEU A 2 15.78 13.05 21.65
N ALA A 3 14.88 12.87 22.60
CA ALA A 3 13.61 12.19 22.40
C ALA A 3 12.62 13.00 21.53
N LEU A 4 12.69 14.33 21.56
CA LEU A 4 11.83 15.22 20.76
C LEU A 4 12.25 15.24 19.29
N THR A 5 13.53 15.04 19.00
CA THR A 5 14.03 14.98 17.62
C THR A 5 13.67 13.69 16.90
N MET A 6 13.47 12.57 17.60
CA MET A 6 13.03 11.30 17.00
C MET A 6 11.54 11.32 16.61
N LEU A 7 10.67 12.01 17.35
CA LEU A 7 9.26 12.15 17.01
C LEU A 7 9.02 13.01 15.75
N LEU A 8 9.88 13.99 15.50
CA LEU A 8 9.84 14.81 14.28
C LEU A 8 10.30 14.06 13.02
N GLY A 9 11.13 13.01 13.17
CA GLY A 9 11.63 12.20 12.05
C GLY A 9 10.57 11.28 11.42
N ALA A 10 9.68 10.70 12.21
CA ALA A 10 8.66 9.78 11.70
C ALA A 10 7.56 10.50 10.90
N CYS A 11 7.13 11.69 11.32
CA CYS A 11 6.19 12.52 10.55
C CYS A 11 6.81 13.05 9.24
N SER A 12 8.13 13.20 9.18
CA SER A 12 8.81 13.69 7.97
C SER A 12 8.93 12.63 6.87
N SER A 13 9.09 11.34 7.22
CA SER A 13 9.25 10.25 6.25
C SER A 13 7.96 9.95 5.49
N VAL A 14 6.81 9.93 6.17
CA VAL A 14 5.50 9.77 5.53
C VAL A 14 5.17 10.98 4.66
N GLY A 15 5.42 12.19 5.16
CA GLY A 15 5.23 13.43 4.40
C GLY A 15 6.14 13.51 3.16
N LEU A 16 7.38 13.03 3.28
CA LEU A 16 8.30 12.95 2.14
C LEU A 16 7.83 11.91 1.12
N ALA A 17 7.46 10.71 1.56
CA ALA A 17 6.92 9.67 0.69
C ALA A 17 5.66 10.14 -0.03
N TYR A 18 4.76 10.85 0.65
CA TYR A 18 3.56 11.42 0.03
C TYR A 18 3.86 12.51 -1.00
N ARG A 19 4.91 13.32 -0.80
CA ARG A 19 5.34 14.32 -1.79
C ARG A 19 5.95 13.69 -3.04
N GLN A 20 6.55 12.51 -2.91
CA GLN A 20 7.16 11.75 -3.99
C GLN A 20 6.25 10.62 -4.51
N ALA A 21 4.97 10.62 -4.12
CA ALA A 21 4.06 9.52 -4.42
C ALA A 21 3.84 9.32 -5.93
N ASP A 22 3.87 10.38 -6.73
CA ASP A 22 3.83 10.32 -8.18
C ASP A 22 5.04 9.60 -8.78
N THR A 23 6.23 9.93 -8.31
CA THR A 23 7.48 9.29 -8.74
C THR A 23 7.54 7.84 -8.32
N LEU A 24 7.14 7.53 -7.08
CA LEU A 24 7.11 6.15 -6.57
C LEU A 24 6.06 5.31 -7.30
N ALA A 25 4.88 5.88 -7.55
CA ALA A 25 3.82 5.22 -8.31
C ALA A 25 4.23 4.98 -9.77
N TRP A 26 4.90 5.97 -10.39
CA TRP A 26 5.47 5.83 -11.72
C TRP A 26 6.42 4.63 -11.80
N TRP A 27 7.44 4.57 -10.95
CA TRP A 27 8.42 3.49 -10.96
C TRP A 27 7.80 2.12 -10.70
N TRP A 28 6.79 2.07 -9.81
CA TRP A 28 6.08 0.83 -9.51
C TRP A 28 5.26 0.33 -10.70
N LEU A 29 4.60 1.24 -11.43
CA LEU A 29 3.82 0.91 -12.63
C LEU A 29 4.73 0.57 -13.81
N ASP A 30 5.74 1.40 -14.07
CA ASP A 30 6.65 1.24 -15.19
C ASP A 30 7.41 -0.10 -15.12
N ARG A 31 7.86 -0.47 -13.94
CA ARG A 31 8.52 -1.78 -13.71
C ARG A 31 7.62 -2.97 -14.07
N ARG A 32 6.29 -2.82 -14.03
CA ARG A 32 5.32 -3.89 -14.30
C ARG A 32 4.72 -3.85 -15.69
N LEU A 33 4.69 -2.69 -16.30
CA LEU A 33 3.99 -2.46 -17.56
C LEU A 33 4.95 -2.11 -18.70
N ASP A 34 6.21 -1.76 -18.38
CA ASP A 34 7.25 -1.43 -19.37
C ASP A 34 6.74 -0.41 -20.40
N PHE A 35 6.42 0.80 -19.91
CA PHE A 35 5.84 1.85 -20.73
C PHE A 35 6.82 2.37 -21.76
N ASP A 36 6.37 2.53 -23.01
CA ASP A 36 7.15 3.16 -24.06
C ASP A 36 7.24 4.70 -23.91
N ASP A 37 8.10 5.33 -24.74
CA ASP A 37 8.33 6.77 -24.71
C ASP A 37 7.08 7.61 -25.01
N ALA A 38 6.09 7.06 -25.71
CA ALA A 38 4.84 7.75 -26.01
C ALA A 38 3.81 7.61 -24.86
N GLN A 39 3.85 6.50 -24.14
CA GLN A 39 2.99 6.23 -22.99
C GLN A 39 3.48 6.95 -21.72
N ALA A 40 4.79 6.99 -21.47
CA ALA A 40 5.41 7.51 -20.26
C ALA A 40 4.91 8.92 -19.85
N PRO A 41 4.84 9.93 -20.71
CA PRO A 41 4.34 11.25 -20.34
C PRO A 41 2.85 11.24 -19.99
N ARG A 42 2.04 10.41 -20.63
CA ARG A 42 0.59 10.28 -20.36
C ARG A 42 0.34 9.64 -19.02
N VAL A 43 1.10 8.59 -18.67
CA VAL A 43 1.02 7.95 -17.35
C VAL A 43 1.41 8.91 -16.24
N ARG A 44 2.52 9.64 -16.40
CA ARG A 44 2.96 10.65 -15.42
C ARG A 44 1.90 11.74 -15.23
N GLN A 45 1.30 12.21 -16.31
CA GLN A 45 0.21 13.17 -16.24
C GLN A 45 -1.01 12.60 -15.50
N ALA A 46 -1.41 11.37 -15.79
CA ALA A 46 -2.53 10.71 -15.12
C ALA A 46 -2.28 10.55 -13.61
N LEU A 47 -1.07 10.16 -13.22
CA LEU A 47 -0.67 10.06 -11.82
C LEU A 47 -0.71 11.42 -11.10
N THR A 48 -0.20 12.47 -11.74
CA THR A 48 -0.25 13.83 -11.20
C THR A 48 -1.70 14.29 -11.01
N GLN A 49 -2.57 14.07 -12.02
CA GLN A 49 -3.99 14.41 -11.94
C GLN A 49 -4.71 13.66 -10.82
N TRP A 50 -4.41 12.36 -10.66
CA TRP A 50 -4.97 11.54 -9.60
C TRP A 50 -4.53 12.01 -8.21
N LEU A 51 -3.25 12.33 -8.02
CA LEU A 51 -2.75 12.87 -6.75
C LEU A 51 -3.32 14.25 -6.44
N ASP A 52 -3.50 15.09 -7.46
CA ASP A 52 -4.15 16.38 -7.30
C ASP A 52 -5.63 16.23 -6.97
N TRP A 53 -6.30 15.26 -7.55
CA TRP A 53 -7.66 14.89 -7.14
C TRP A 53 -7.69 14.47 -5.67
N HIS A 54 -6.82 13.55 -5.27
CA HIS A 54 -6.72 13.07 -3.89
C HIS A 54 -6.47 14.20 -2.89
N ARG A 55 -5.58 15.13 -3.23
CA ARG A 55 -5.30 16.31 -2.38
C ARG A 55 -6.46 17.28 -2.27
N ARG A 56 -7.26 17.41 -3.33
CA ARG A 56 -8.41 18.35 -3.40
C ARG A 56 -9.72 17.77 -2.85
N HIS A 57 -9.73 16.49 -2.49
CA HIS A 57 -10.89 15.85 -1.88
C HIS A 57 -10.64 15.54 -0.39
N PRO A 58 -10.62 16.61 0.46
CA PRO A 58 -10.26 16.46 1.87
C PRO A 58 -11.22 15.55 2.64
N LEU A 59 -12.47 15.41 2.19
CA LEU A 59 -13.44 14.49 2.83
C LEU A 59 -13.05 13.03 2.62
N ALA A 60 -12.63 12.63 1.43
CA ALA A 60 -12.17 11.26 1.17
C ALA A 60 -10.92 10.95 2.00
N LEU A 61 -9.96 11.87 2.05
CA LEU A 61 -8.76 11.73 2.88
C LEU A 61 -9.09 11.67 4.38
N ALA A 62 -10.01 12.53 4.85
CA ALA A 62 -10.42 12.55 6.26
C ALA A 62 -11.10 11.23 6.67
N GLU A 63 -11.92 10.66 5.80
CA GLU A 63 -12.57 9.36 6.04
C GLU A 63 -11.57 8.20 6.03
N ASP A 64 -10.56 8.23 5.14
CA ASP A 64 -9.48 7.25 5.13
C ASP A 64 -8.64 7.32 6.42
N VAL A 65 -8.29 8.53 6.86
CA VAL A 65 -7.57 8.75 8.12
C VAL A 65 -8.41 8.31 9.32
N ALA A 66 -9.69 8.67 9.36
CA ALA A 66 -10.59 8.28 10.45
C ALA A 66 -10.72 6.76 10.59
N LEU A 67 -10.81 6.03 9.47
CA LEU A 67 -10.84 4.57 9.48
C LEU A 67 -9.53 3.98 10.01
N ILE A 68 -8.38 4.50 9.60
CA ILE A 68 -7.07 4.05 10.08
C ILE A 68 -6.93 4.34 11.57
N GLU A 69 -7.36 5.50 12.05
CA GLU A 69 -7.36 5.86 13.47
C GLU A 69 -8.30 4.99 14.30
N GLU A 70 -9.49 4.66 13.78
CA GLU A 70 -10.41 3.72 14.42
C GLU A 70 -9.73 2.35 14.57
N ILE A 71 -9.16 1.81 13.49
CA ILE A 71 -8.45 0.53 13.53
C ILE A 71 -7.30 0.57 14.53
N ALA A 72 -6.48 1.62 14.52
CA ALA A 72 -5.34 1.77 15.41
C ALA A 72 -5.73 1.84 16.89
N ARG A 73 -6.88 2.46 17.20
CA ARG A 73 -7.36 2.57 18.58
C ARG A 73 -8.01 1.29 19.11
N GLU A 74 -8.68 0.56 18.22
CA GLU A 74 -9.57 -0.53 18.63
C GLU A 74 -9.02 -1.93 18.34
N ALA A 75 -7.97 -2.03 17.49
CA ALA A 75 -7.32 -3.30 17.21
C ALA A 75 -6.53 -3.79 18.42
N GLY A 76 -6.81 -5.00 18.87
CA GLY A 76 -6.14 -5.63 20.01
C GLY A 76 -6.38 -7.14 20.02
N ALA A 77 -5.83 -7.83 21.04
CA ALA A 77 -5.93 -9.29 21.17
C ALA A 77 -7.37 -9.80 21.21
N ASP A 78 -8.30 -8.99 21.72
CA ASP A 78 -9.72 -9.32 21.89
C ASP A 78 -10.61 -8.85 20.74
N THR A 79 -10.00 -8.42 19.62
CA THR A 79 -10.75 -7.96 18.44
C THR A 79 -11.52 -9.11 17.81
N ARG A 80 -12.85 -9.00 17.80
CA ARG A 80 -13.71 -10.03 17.23
C ARG A 80 -13.57 -10.14 15.70
N PRO A 81 -13.65 -11.36 15.13
CA PRO A 81 -13.53 -11.58 13.69
C PRO A 81 -14.49 -10.73 12.85
N GLU A 82 -15.72 -10.51 13.33
CA GLU A 82 -16.72 -9.72 12.62
C GLU A 82 -16.29 -8.25 12.48
N ARG A 83 -15.56 -7.71 13.46
CA ARG A 83 -15.00 -6.36 13.39
C ARG A 83 -13.87 -6.28 12.37
N LEU A 84 -12.97 -7.25 12.35
CA LEU A 84 -11.91 -7.35 11.34
C LEU A 84 -12.49 -7.43 9.93
N CYS A 85 -13.56 -8.24 9.72
CA CYS A 85 -14.24 -8.33 8.43
C CYS A 85 -14.86 -6.99 8.00
N ARG A 86 -15.46 -6.23 8.93
CA ARG A 86 -16.03 -4.90 8.62
C ARG A 86 -14.92 -3.92 8.21
N TRP A 87 -13.84 -3.83 8.97
CA TRP A 87 -12.72 -2.98 8.62
C TRP A 87 -12.11 -3.35 7.26
N TRP A 88 -12.00 -4.65 6.99
CA TRP A 88 -11.53 -5.12 5.68
C TRP A 88 -12.44 -4.70 4.54
N GLN A 89 -13.76 -4.79 4.72
CA GLN A 89 -14.74 -4.32 3.72
C GLN A 89 -14.60 -2.82 3.48
N GLN A 90 -14.55 -2.02 4.54
CA GLN A 90 -14.38 -0.57 4.44
C GLN A 90 -13.06 -0.20 3.72
N LEU A 91 -11.94 -0.84 4.08
CA LEU A 91 -10.66 -0.64 3.39
C LEU A 91 -10.73 -1.00 1.90
N ARG A 92 -11.41 -2.09 1.55
CA ARG A 92 -11.62 -2.49 0.14
C ARG A 92 -12.46 -1.48 -0.63
N GLU A 93 -13.53 -0.99 -0.04
CA GLU A 93 -14.40 0.01 -0.67
C GLU A 93 -13.61 1.30 -0.94
N ARG A 94 -12.80 1.74 0.02
CA ARG A 94 -11.90 2.89 -0.15
C ARG A 94 -10.85 2.65 -1.25
N GLN A 95 -10.19 1.52 -1.21
CA GLN A 95 -9.22 1.15 -2.25
C GLN A 95 -9.88 1.13 -3.64
N GLN A 96 -11.09 0.58 -3.75
CA GLN A 96 -11.82 0.54 -5.02
C GLN A 96 -12.13 1.94 -5.56
N LEU A 97 -12.53 2.88 -4.71
CA LEU A 97 -12.75 4.27 -5.09
C LEU A 97 -11.48 4.91 -5.68
N HIS A 98 -10.34 4.74 -4.99
CA HIS A 98 -9.06 5.26 -5.46
C HIS A 98 -8.62 4.63 -6.78
N LEU A 99 -8.77 3.31 -6.93
CA LEU A 99 -8.43 2.60 -8.16
C LEU A 99 -9.33 3.00 -9.33
N GLN A 100 -10.64 3.15 -9.11
CA GLN A 100 -11.56 3.61 -10.16
C GLN A 100 -11.23 5.03 -10.61
N THR A 101 -10.88 5.90 -9.67
CA THR A 101 -10.49 7.27 -10.01
C THR A 101 -9.18 7.31 -10.79
N LEU A 102 -8.19 6.50 -10.42
CA LEU A 102 -6.92 6.39 -11.14
C LEU A 102 -7.11 5.76 -12.52
N ALA A 103 -7.89 4.69 -12.61
CA ALA A 103 -8.11 3.95 -13.86
C ALA A 103 -9.01 4.69 -14.86
N GLY A 104 -9.64 5.79 -14.44
CA GLY A 104 -10.44 6.64 -15.32
C GLY A 104 -9.59 7.65 -16.13
N GLY A 105 -10.23 8.38 -17.00
CA GLY A 105 -9.61 9.46 -17.76
C GLY A 105 -8.38 9.03 -18.57
N ALA A 106 -7.30 9.80 -18.46
CA ALA A 106 -6.08 9.58 -19.23
C ALA A 106 -5.41 8.21 -19.00
N MET A 107 -5.58 7.62 -17.81
CA MET A 107 -5.05 6.28 -17.54
C MET A 107 -5.83 5.19 -18.28
N ALA A 108 -7.13 5.36 -18.46
CA ALA A 108 -7.95 4.40 -19.23
C ALA A 108 -7.43 4.24 -20.66
N ASP A 109 -7.09 5.35 -21.32
CA ASP A 109 -6.56 5.34 -22.69
C ASP A 109 -5.20 4.64 -22.77
N VAL A 110 -4.34 4.85 -21.77
CA VAL A 110 -3.05 4.15 -21.67
C VAL A 110 -3.25 2.65 -21.49
N LEU A 111 -4.13 2.24 -20.58
CA LEU A 111 -4.40 0.83 -20.30
C LEU A 111 -5.03 0.11 -21.50
N ALA A 112 -5.92 0.79 -22.23
CA ALA A 112 -6.52 0.25 -23.45
C ALA A 112 -5.51 0.11 -24.61
N GLY A 113 -4.42 0.89 -24.58
CA GLY A 113 -3.36 0.87 -25.60
C GLY A 113 -2.16 -0.01 -25.24
N LEU A 114 -2.22 -0.84 -24.20
CA LEU A 114 -1.13 -1.75 -23.85
C LEU A 114 -0.93 -2.82 -24.94
N SER A 115 0.32 -3.03 -25.33
CA SER A 115 0.68 -4.07 -26.30
C SER A 115 0.62 -5.47 -25.66
N GLU A 116 0.54 -6.49 -26.50
CA GLU A 116 0.64 -7.88 -26.04
C GLU A 116 1.96 -8.18 -25.30
N ALA A 117 3.06 -7.52 -25.70
CA ALA A 117 4.34 -7.66 -25.01
C ALA A 117 4.26 -7.11 -23.58
N GLN A 118 3.66 -5.95 -23.39
CA GLN A 118 3.42 -5.35 -22.08
C GLN A 118 2.47 -6.20 -21.21
N LEU A 119 1.43 -6.76 -21.79
CA LEU A 119 0.52 -7.67 -21.08
C LEU A 119 1.24 -8.95 -20.63
N ARG A 120 2.13 -9.51 -21.47
CA ARG A 120 2.96 -10.66 -21.06
C ARG A 120 3.95 -10.29 -19.96
N HIS A 121 4.56 -9.12 -20.04
CA HIS A 121 5.46 -8.62 -18.98
C HIS A 121 4.73 -8.45 -17.66
N LEU A 122 3.53 -7.84 -17.67
CA LEU A 122 2.67 -7.73 -16.49
C LEU A 122 2.33 -9.10 -15.92
N GLN A 123 1.94 -10.06 -16.76
CA GLN A 123 1.61 -11.41 -16.31
C GLN A 123 2.80 -12.08 -15.61
N GLN A 124 4.01 -11.96 -16.16
CA GLN A 124 5.23 -12.49 -15.55
C GLN A 124 5.51 -11.85 -14.19
N ALA A 125 5.39 -10.51 -14.10
CA ALA A 125 5.59 -9.78 -12.84
C ALA A 125 4.57 -10.20 -11.77
N LEU A 126 3.31 -10.39 -12.15
CA LEU A 126 2.25 -10.87 -11.24
C LEU A 126 2.48 -12.32 -10.79
N ASP A 127 2.95 -13.18 -11.69
CA ASP A 127 3.27 -14.58 -11.37
C ASP A 127 4.46 -14.67 -10.38
N GLU A 128 5.45 -13.79 -10.53
CA GLU A 128 6.56 -13.65 -9.57
C GLU A 128 6.08 -13.15 -8.21
N ASP A 129 5.33 -12.05 -8.18
CA ASP A 129 4.75 -11.49 -6.96
C ASP A 129 3.88 -12.55 -6.23
N ASN A 130 3.05 -13.30 -6.97
CA ASN A 130 2.20 -14.36 -6.43
C ASN A 130 3.01 -15.56 -5.88
N ARG A 131 4.11 -15.92 -6.53
CA ARG A 131 5.01 -16.98 -6.06
C ARG A 131 5.66 -16.57 -4.75
N ASP A 132 6.25 -15.36 -4.71
CA ASP A 132 6.86 -14.80 -3.52
C ASP A 132 5.87 -14.69 -2.36
N TRP A 133 4.64 -14.26 -2.67
CA TRP A 133 3.57 -14.17 -1.68
C TRP A 133 3.22 -15.54 -1.09
N ARG A 134 3.07 -16.57 -1.96
CA ARG A 134 2.78 -17.94 -1.49
C ARG A 134 3.92 -18.48 -0.63
N GLU A 135 5.15 -18.26 -1.01
CA GLU A 135 6.30 -18.68 -0.21
C GLU A 135 6.33 -18.03 1.17
N ARG A 136 6.04 -16.74 1.23
CA ARG A 136 6.09 -15.97 2.49
C ARG A 136 4.90 -16.22 3.41
N PHE A 137 3.71 -16.46 2.86
CA PHE A 137 2.47 -16.43 3.64
C PHE A 137 1.66 -17.72 3.65
N VAL A 138 1.86 -18.60 2.67
CA VAL A 138 1.03 -19.82 2.50
C VAL A 138 1.83 -21.08 2.78
N ARG A 139 3.14 -21.09 2.53
CA ARG A 139 4.00 -22.26 2.68
C ARG A 139 4.08 -22.71 4.15
N GLY A 140 4.09 -24.05 4.34
CA GLY A 140 4.22 -24.68 5.66
C GLY A 140 2.88 -25.05 6.29
N ASP A 141 2.93 -25.70 7.44
CA ASP A 141 1.78 -26.03 8.26
C ASP A 141 1.21 -24.81 8.99
N ALA A 142 0.10 -24.97 9.71
CA ALA A 142 -0.57 -23.88 10.40
C ALA A 142 0.35 -23.19 11.44
N ASP A 143 1.11 -23.97 12.20
CA ASP A 143 1.99 -23.45 13.24
C ASP A 143 3.19 -22.70 12.67
N GLN A 144 3.75 -23.20 11.55
CA GLN A 144 4.82 -22.51 10.84
C GLN A 144 4.33 -21.16 10.27
N ARG A 145 3.16 -21.15 9.66
CA ARG A 145 2.55 -19.90 9.15
C ARG A 145 2.28 -18.90 10.25
N GLN A 146 1.77 -19.37 11.40
CA GLN A 146 1.50 -18.51 12.56
C GLN A 146 2.80 -17.90 13.12
N ARG A 147 3.85 -18.71 13.32
CA ARG A 147 5.17 -18.22 13.76
C ARG A 147 5.74 -17.20 12.79
N ALA A 148 5.77 -17.52 11.51
CA ALA A 148 6.27 -16.61 10.47
C ALA A 148 5.45 -15.30 10.38
N SER A 149 4.12 -15.36 10.57
CA SER A 149 3.27 -14.18 10.63
C SER A 149 3.60 -13.29 11.82
N ARG A 150 3.80 -13.90 13.00
CA ARG A 150 4.20 -13.18 14.22
C ARG A 150 5.57 -12.51 14.06
N GLU A 151 6.55 -13.23 13.52
CA GLU A 151 7.90 -12.68 13.28
C GLU A 151 7.83 -11.46 12.35
N ARG A 152 7.13 -11.56 11.21
CA ARG A 152 6.94 -10.42 10.31
C ARG A 152 6.26 -9.22 10.96
N LEU A 153 5.28 -9.46 11.85
CA LEU A 153 4.63 -8.38 12.60
C LEU A 153 5.60 -7.69 13.56
N ILE A 154 6.41 -8.49 14.28
CA ILE A 154 7.44 -7.97 15.19
C ILE A 154 8.47 -7.16 14.40
N ASP A 155 9.02 -7.69 13.30
CA ASP A 155 9.99 -6.98 12.45
C ASP A 155 9.42 -5.66 11.91
N ARG A 156 8.15 -5.67 11.52
CA ARG A 156 7.47 -4.45 11.05
C ARG A 156 7.32 -3.44 12.19
N ALA A 157 6.90 -3.88 13.37
CA ALA A 157 6.78 -3.02 14.53
C ALA A 157 8.15 -2.45 14.95
N GLU A 158 9.20 -3.26 14.97
CA GLU A 158 10.56 -2.80 15.28
C GLU A 158 11.10 -1.79 14.26
N THR A 159 10.68 -1.86 13.01
CA THR A 159 11.04 -0.88 11.98
C THR A 159 10.52 0.52 12.31
N PHE A 160 9.33 0.62 12.92
CA PHE A 160 8.70 1.91 13.24
C PHE A 160 8.95 2.40 14.67
N TYR A 161 9.00 1.48 15.62
CA TYR A 161 9.05 1.79 17.06
C TYR A 161 10.41 1.49 17.71
N GLY A 162 11.35 0.93 16.94
CA GLY A 162 12.61 0.44 17.47
C GLY A 162 12.45 -0.93 18.16
N ARG A 163 13.53 -1.39 18.80
CA ARG A 163 13.59 -2.73 19.38
C ARG A 163 12.53 -2.93 20.46
N LEU A 164 11.69 -3.93 20.27
CA LEU A 164 10.68 -4.32 21.25
C LEU A 164 11.29 -5.14 22.40
N ASP A 165 10.78 -4.96 23.61
CA ASP A 165 11.15 -5.78 24.76
C ASP A 165 10.44 -7.15 24.76
N ALA A 166 10.83 -8.03 25.72
CA ALA A 166 10.28 -9.39 25.81
C ALA A 166 8.76 -9.42 26.12
N ALA A 167 8.21 -8.39 26.78
CA ALA A 167 6.78 -8.29 27.06
C ALA A 167 5.99 -7.86 25.81
N GLN A 168 6.56 -6.94 25.04
CA GLN A 168 5.98 -6.43 23.79
C GLN A 168 6.01 -7.47 22.63
N ARG A 169 6.94 -8.42 22.68
CA ARG A 169 7.06 -9.51 21.68
C ARG A 169 6.13 -10.69 21.96
N ARG A 170 5.42 -10.73 23.09
CA ARG A 170 4.45 -11.76 23.43
C ARG A 170 3.10 -11.48 22.83
#